data_4c880c98afc4eb14d1046a359909752c
#
_entry.id   4c880c98afc4eb14d1046a359909752c
#
_cell.length_a   1.000
_cell.length_b   1.000
_cell.length_c   1.000
_cell.angle_alpha   90.00
_cell.angle_beta   90.00
_cell.angle_gamma   90.00
#
_symmetry.space_group_name_H-M   'P 1'
#
loop_
_entity.id
_entity.type
_entity.pdbx_description
1 polymer ?
#
loop_
_entity_poly.entity_id
_entity_poly.type
_entity_poly.pdbx_seq_one_letter_code
_entity_poly.pdbx_strand_id
1 'polypeptide(L)'
;MKLHIITPLYRFNLLEQVYNSIYMNDDITWHISKSNKREELDYDFLKKDNRIRLYNVDCEDTDTTSKRNAVFDNIKDGYFCLLDDDTIFHENMYIKYLECVKNNFRGMLVGKQIGKNGMLRLIANKPVYGRIDTGNVLSHHSCLIDCKWPSKHIHGVNQKDFLFWDSVYEFYGKK
;
A
#
# COMPACT_ATOMS: atom_id res chain seq x y z
N MET A 1 17.31 -4.27 -3.18
CA MET A 1 16.29 -3.22 -3.18
C MET A 1 15.06 -3.80 -2.50
N LYS A 2 14.27 -3.04 -1.73
CA LYS A 2 13.15 -3.57 -0.94
C LYS A 2 11.81 -3.33 -1.63
N LEU A 3 10.87 -4.26 -1.41
CA LEU A 3 9.44 -4.03 -1.64
C LEU A 3 8.76 -3.77 -0.30
N HIS A 4 8.20 -2.60 -0.14
CA HIS A 4 7.46 -2.18 1.05
C HIS A 4 5.96 -2.38 0.80
N ILE A 5 5.35 -3.30 1.53
CA ILE A 5 3.89 -3.48 1.53
C ILE A 5 3.33 -2.71 2.71
N ILE A 6 2.32 -1.87 2.49
CA ILE A 6 1.79 -0.94 3.49
C ILE A 6 0.32 -1.24 3.74
N THR A 7 -0.01 -1.62 4.96
CA THR A 7 -1.38 -1.93 5.39
C THR A 7 -1.83 -0.99 6.50
N PRO A 8 -2.72 -0.02 6.20
CA PRO A 8 -3.41 0.74 7.23
C PRO A 8 -4.47 -0.15 7.88
N LEU A 9 -4.22 -0.61 9.10
CA LEU A 9 -5.04 -1.62 9.75
C LEU A 9 -6.31 -1.03 10.37
N TYR A 10 -7.44 -1.63 10.04
CA TYR A 10 -8.76 -1.36 10.60
C TYR A 10 -9.48 -2.65 11.02
N ARG A 11 -9.37 -3.74 10.22
CA ARG A 11 -10.02 -5.03 10.43
C ARG A 11 -8.99 -6.07 10.88
N PHE A 12 -8.93 -6.34 12.17
CA PHE A 12 -7.90 -7.22 12.74
C PHE A 12 -8.10 -8.70 12.39
N ASN A 13 -9.34 -9.13 12.29
CA ASN A 13 -9.71 -10.53 12.06
C ASN A 13 -9.27 -11.11 10.71
N LEU A 14 -8.83 -10.29 9.79
CA LEU A 14 -8.36 -10.71 8.47
C LEU A 14 -6.83 -10.65 8.33
N LEU A 15 -6.13 -10.14 9.34
CA LEU A 15 -4.70 -9.86 9.27
C LEU A 15 -3.85 -11.13 9.00
N GLU A 16 -4.23 -12.25 9.59
CA GLU A 16 -3.54 -13.53 9.36
C GLU A 16 -3.73 -14.02 7.91
N GLN A 17 -4.90 -13.81 7.33
CA GLN A 17 -5.16 -14.14 5.92
C GLN A 17 -4.28 -13.26 4.99
N VAL A 18 -4.15 -11.99 5.30
CA VAL A 18 -3.26 -11.08 4.55
C VAL A 18 -1.81 -11.54 4.69
N TYR A 19 -1.35 -11.85 5.90
CA TYR A 19 0.00 -12.36 6.16
C TYR A 19 0.31 -13.60 5.31
N ASN A 20 -0.59 -14.59 5.33
CA ASN A 20 -0.43 -15.84 4.58
C ASN A 20 -0.42 -15.63 3.05
N SER A 21 -0.94 -14.51 2.56
CA SER A 21 -0.91 -14.17 1.14
C SER A 21 0.39 -13.49 0.70
N ILE A 22 1.14 -12.91 1.64
CA ILE A 22 2.39 -12.22 1.34
C ILE A 22 3.50 -13.26 1.28
N TYR A 23 4.16 -13.38 0.13
CA TYR A 23 5.36 -14.18 -0.02
C TYR A 23 6.51 -13.47 0.70
N MET A 24 6.75 -13.85 1.96
CA MET A 24 7.72 -13.17 2.82
C MET A 24 9.17 -13.53 2.43
N ASN A 25 9.64 -13.00 1.30
CA ASN A 25 11.03 -13.05 0.90
C ASN A 25 11.84 -11.99 1.65
N ASP A 26 13.17 -12.15 1.69
CA ASP A 26 14.06 -11.25 2.43
C ASP A 26 14.07 -9.81 1.88
N ASP A 27 13.63 -9.59 0.65
CA ASP A 27 13.49 -8.28 0.04
C ASP A 27 12.13 -7.62 0.28
N ILE A 28 11.20 -8.29 0.96
CA ILE A 28 9.91 -7.71 1.36
C ILE A 28 10.00 -7.15 2.79
N THR A 29 9.38 -6.02 3.01
CA THR A 29 9.09 -5.47 4.34
C THR A 29 7.61 -5.12 4.41
N TRP A 30 6.89 -5.72 5.36
CA TRP A 30 5.48 -5.43 5.57
C TRP A 30 5.30 -4.41 6.70
N HIS A 31 4.75 -3.26 6.37
CA HIS A 31 4.46 -2.16 7.27
C HIS A 31 2.98 -2.17 7.64
N ILE A 32 2.69 -2.39 8.91
CA ILE A 32 1.33 -2.37 9.45
C ILE A 32 1.20 -1.13 10.33
N SER A 33 0.24 -0.28 10.05
CA SER A 33 -0.04 0.91 10.86
C SER A 33 -1.42 0.85 11.48
N LYS A 34 -1.50 0.96 12.81
CA LYS A 34 -2.75 0.95 13.57
C LYS A 34 -2.89 2.19 14.44
N SER A 35 -4.12 2.50 14.86
CA SER A 35 -4.35 3.51 15.90
C SER A 35 -3.78 3.04 17.24
N ASN A 36 -3.14 3.95 17.98
CA ASN A 36 -2.69 3.69 19.36
C ASN A 36 -3.85 3.56 20.37
N LYS A 37 -5.06 3.99 19.97
CA LYS A 37 -6.30 3.82 20.75
C LYS A 37 -6.85 2.38 20.72
N ARG A 38 -6.30 1.54 19.87
CA ARG A 38 -6.65 0.12 19.76
C ARG A 38 -5.74 -0.75 20.63
N GLU A 39 -6.31 -1.86 21.09
CA GLU A 39 -5.58 -2.90 21.81
C GLU A 39 -4.34 -3.40 21.06
N GLU A 40 -3.41 -3.98 21.80
CA GLU A 40 -2.24 -4.61 21.22
C GLU A 40 -2.64 -5.80 20.33
N LEU A 41 -1.88 -5.97 19.25
CA LEU A 41 -2.06 -7.10 18.35
C LEU A 41 -1.29 -8.30 18.90
N ASP A 42 -2.00 -9.33 19.26
CA ASP A 42 -1.42 -10.58 19.78
C ASP A 42 -1.40 -11.68 18.71
N TYR A 43 -0.59 -11.48 17.68
CA TYR A 43 -0.33 -12.49 16.66
C TYR A 43 1.13 -12.94 16.71
N ASP A 44 1.33 -14.23 16.74
CA ASP A 44 2.65 -14.86 16.81
C ASP A 44 3.59 -14.41 15.68
N PHE A 45 3.07 -14.27 14.45
CA PHE A 45 3.88 -13.84 13.31
C PHE A 45 4.39 -12.40 13.45
N LEU A 46 3.64 -11.51 14.12
CA LEU A 46 4.08 -10.14 14.37
C LEU A 46 5.31 -10.09 15.29
N LYS A 47 5.42 -11.07 16.18
CA LYS A 47 6.53 -11.17 17.15
C LYS A 47 7.76 -11.89 16.56
N LYS A 48 7.54 -12.82 15.64
CA LYS A 48 8.58 -13.74 15.13
C LYS A 48 9.18 -13.28 13.79
N ASP A 49 8.42 -12.57 12.96
CA ASP A 49 8.88 -12.15 11.64
C ASP A 49 9.51 -10.76 11.67
N ASN A 50 10.83 -10.71 11.59
CA ASN A 50 11.61 -9.47 11.65
C ASN A 50 11.44 -8.56 10.41
N ARG A 51 10.75 -9.02 9.38
CA ARG A 51 10.40 -8.23 8.18
C ARG A 51 9.16 -7.38 8.38
N ILE A 52 8.40 -7.62 9.45
CA ILE A 52 7.23 -6.83 9.80
C ILE A 52 7.63 -5.61 10.63
N ARG A 53 7.05 -4.48 10.31
CA ARG A 53 7.18 -3.20 11.05
C ARG A 53 5.82 -2.72 11.48
N LEU A 54 5.60 -2.62 12.80
CA LEU A 54 4.35 -2.15 13.38
C LEU A 54 4.48 -0.68 13.79
N TYR A 55 3.52 0.14 13.38
CA TYR A 55 3.42 1.55 13.68
C TYR A 55 2.17 1.84 14.52
N ASN A 56 2.35 2.36 15.72
CA ASN A 56 1.28 2.87 16.55
C ASN A 56 1.12 4.36 16.28
N VAL A 57 0.00 4.75 15.70
CA VAL A 57 -0.25 6.12 15.23
C VAL A 57 -1.28 6.78 16.12
N ASP A 58 -0.99 7.99 16.60
CA ASP A 58 -1.97 8.77 17.37
C ASP A 58 -3.02 9.37 16.45
N CYS A 59 -4.07 8.60 16.21
CA CYS A 59 -5.17 8.97 15.32
C CYS A 59 -6.43 8.20 15.68
N GLU A 60 -7.56 8.64 15.12
CA GLU A 60 -8.79 7.84 15.14
C GLU A 60 -8.62 6.55 14.34
N ASP A 61 -9.31 5.48 14.76
CA ASP A 61 -9.14 4.18 14.14
C ASP A 61 -9.52 4.16 12.64
N THR A 62 -10.49 4.98 12.27
CA THR A 62 -10.93 5.14 10.87
C THR A 62 -10.00 6.03 10.03
N ASP A 63 -9.00 6.68 10.64
CA ASP A 63 -8.07 7.57 9.93
C ASP A 63 -6.95 6.80 9.22
N THR A 64 -7.27 6.26 8.07
CA THR A 64 -6.29 5.59 7.19
C THR A 64 -5.26 6.55 6.61
N THR A 65 -5.55 7.86 6.57
CA THR A 65 -4.63 8.90 6.07
C THR A 65 -3.40 9.03 6.96
N SER A 66 -3.60 9.26 8.25
CA SER A 66 -2.51 9.37 9.23
C SER A 66 -1.71 8.09 9.31
N LYS A 67 -2.38 6.93 9.26
CA LYS A 67 -1.73 5.62 9.24
C LYS A 67 -0.81 5.43 8.02
N ARG A 68 -1.23 5.79 6.81
CA ARG A 68 -0.41 5.71 5.59
C ARG A 68 0.77 6.69 5.64
N ASN A 69 0.52 7.93 6.01
CA ASN A 69 1.58 8.95 6.06
C ASN A 69 2.66 8.62 7.09
N ALA A 70 2.30 8.05 8.24
CA ALA A 70 3.27 7.60 9.24
C ALA A 70 4.23 6.55 8.70
N VAL A 71 3.78 5.67 7.80
CA VAL A 71 4.64 4.68 7.12
C VAL A 71 5.48 5.35 6.03
N PHE A 72 4.88 6.23 5.22
CA PHE A 72 5.59 6.91 4.12
C PHE A 72 6.83 7.66 4.60
N ASP A 73 6.77 8.27 5.78
CA ASP A 73 7.91 8.98 6.37
C ASP A 73 9.11 8.06 6.67
N ASN A 74 8.89 6.75 6.74
CA ASN A 74 9.90 5.75 7.06
C ASN A 74 10.42 4.97 5.84
N ILE A 75 9.83 5.13 4.65
CA ILE A 75 10.31 4.50 3.42
C ILE A 75 11.35 5.39 2.76
N LYS A 76 12.59 4.91 2.67
CA LYS A 76 13.73 5.67 2.14
C LYS A 76 14.37 5.06 0.90
N ASP A 77 13.94 3.87 0.52
CA ASP A 77 14.47 3.15 -0.66
C ASP A 77 13.40 2.26 -1.27
N GLY A 78 13.72 1.61 -2.40
CA GLY A 78 12.92 0.54 -2.98
C GLY A 78 11.60 0.97 -3.61
N TYR A 79 10.68 0.04 -3.62
CA TYR A 79 9.32 0.22 -4.15
C TYR A 79 8.30 0.01 -3.05
N PHE A 80 7.12 0.59 -3.23
CA PHE A 80 6.02 0.39 -2.30
C PHE A 80 4.72 0.09 -3.05
N CYS A 81 3.86 -0.68 -2.38
CA CYS A 81 2.47 -0.84 -2.73
C CYS A 81 1.61 -0.75 -1.47
N LEU A 82 0.37 -0.34 -1.65
CA LEU A 82 -0.62 -0.34 -0.59
C LEU A 82 -1.41 -1.65 -0.68
N LEU A 83 -1.71 -2.23 0.46
CA LEU A 83 -2.49 -3.44 0.58
C LEU A 83 -3.49 -3.24 1.72
N ASP A 84 -4.77 -3.14 1.41
CA ASP A 84 -5.79 -3.02 2.45
C ASP A 84 -5.88 -4.30 3.29
N ASP A 85 -6.31 -4.16 4.52
CA ASP A 85 -6.35 -5.22 5.53
C ASP A 85 -7.38 -6.34 5.26
N ASP A 86 -8.08 -6.28 4.12
CA ASP A 86 -8.97 -7.32 3.60
C ASP A 86 -8.62 -7.75 2.16
N THR A 87 -7.44 -7.41 1.70
CA THR A 87 -6.97 -7.66 0.34
C THR A 87 -5.88 -8.73 0.35
N ILE A 88 -5.97 -9.66 -0.60
CA ILE A 88 -4.97 -10.70 -0.81
C ILE A 88 -3.85 -10.16 -1.70
N PHE A 89 -2.60 -10.30 -1.25
CA PHE A 89 -1.44 -9.97 -2.06
C PHE A 89 -1.27 -11.02 -3.16
N HIS A 90 -1.23 -10.57 -4.41
CA HIS A 90 -1.13 -11.46 -5.55
C HIS A 90 0.33 -11.57 -6.02
N GLU A 91 0.80 -12.79 -6.33
CA GLU A 91 2.17 -13.05 -6.78
C GLU A 91 2.62 -12.20 -7.96
N ASN A 92 1.71 -11.86 -8.88
CA ASN A 92 2.01 -10.99 -10.02
C ASN A 92 2.50 -9.60 -9.59
N MET A 93 2.12 -9.09 -8.41
CA MET A 93 2.65 -7.84 -7.89
C MET A 93 4.14 -7.97 -7.56
N TYR A 94 4.54 -9.09 -6.97
CA TYR A 94 5.94 -9.39 -6.70
C TYR A 94 6.76 -9.57 -7.98
N ILE A 95 6.22 -10.28 -8.97
CA ILE A 95 6.86 -10.43 -10.29
C ILE A 95 7.08 -9.06 -10.94
N LYS A 96 6.08 -8.17 -10.90
CA LYS A 96 6.21 -6.81 -11.42
C LYS A 96 7.24 -5.97 -10.67
N TYR A 97 7.32 -6.12 -9.35
CA TYR A 97 8.38 -5.50 -8.56
C TYR A 97 9.78 -5.96 -9.05
N LEU A 98 10.00 -7.25 -9.24
CA LEU A 98 11.29 -7.77 -9.76
C LEU A 98 11.62 -7.21 -11.16
N GLU A 99 10.63 -7.09 -12.04
CA GLU A 99 10.80 -6.45 -13.36
C GLU A 99 11.20 -4.98 -13.21
N CYS A 100 10.59 -4.23 -12.28
CA CYS A 100 10.95 -2.84 -12.01
C CYS A 100 12.37 -2.70 -11.50
N VAL A 101 12.78 -3.57 -10.57
CA VAL A 101 14.16 -3.60 -10.05
C VAL A 101 15.15 -3.86 -11.18
N LYS A 102 14.91 -4.90 -11.98
CA LYS A 102 15.77 -5.29 -13.11
C LYS A 102 15.95 -4.15 -14.13
N ASN A 103 14.88 -3.41 -14.39
CA ASN A 103 14.88 -2.34 -15.39
C ASN A 103 15.20 -0.95 -14.81
N ASN A 104 15.53 -0.86 -13.51
CA ASN A 104 15.73 0.40 -12.78
C ASN A 104 14.59 1.42 -13.01
N PHE A 105 13.36 0.92 -13.09
CA PHE A 105 12.17 1.74 -13.32
C PHE A 105 11.84 2.56 -12.07
N ARG A 106 11.72 3.87 -12.19
CA ARG A 106 11.51 4.78 -11.06
C ARG A 106 10.13 5.49 -11.06
N GLY A 107 9.20 4.95 -11.79
CA GLY A 107 7.86 5.50 -11.90
C GLY A 107 6.82 4.75 -11.09
N MET A 108 5.59 4.84 -11.58
CA MET A 108 4.41 4.20 -11.04
C MET A 108 3.84 3.22 -12.06
N LEU A 109 3.55 2.00 -11.64
CA LEU A 109 2.80 1.00 -12.42
C LEU A 109 1.40 0.88 -11.86
N VAL A 110 0.40 0.98 -12.73
CA VAL A 110 -0.99 0.71 -12.39
C VAL A 110 -1.35 -0.68 -12.91
N GLY A 111 -1.67 -1.58 -12.00
CA GLY A 111 -2.08 -2.95 -12.28
C GLY A 111 -3.58 -3.09 -12.45
N LYS A 112 -4.01 -4.32 -12.70
CA LYS A 112 -5.41 -4.72 -12.68
C LYS A 112 -5.77 -5.24 -11.30
N GLN A 113 -6.99 -5.01 -10.86
CA GLN A 113 -7.51 -5.60 -9.62
C GLN A 113 -8.55 -6.68 -9.96
N ILE A 114 -8.44 -7.82 -9.29
CA ILE A 114 -9.37 -8.93 -9.42
C ILE A 114 -10.28 -8.94 -8.19
N GLY A 115 -11.58 -8.94 -8.40
CA GLY A 115 -12.56 -9.06 -7.33
C GLY A 115 -12.66 -10.48 -6.77
N LYS A 116 -13.35 -10.65 -5.65
CA LYS A 116 -13.56 -11.95 -4.97
C LYS A 116 -14.22 -13.03 -5.87
N ASN A 117 -14.94 -12.61 -6.88
CA ASN A 117 -15.58 -13.48 -7.88
C ASN A 117 -14.65 -13.85 -9.05
N GLY A 118 -13.38 -13.52 -9.01
CA GLY A 118 -12.40 -13.74 -10.09
C GLY A 118 -12.55 -12.78 -11.29
N MET A 119 -13.49 -11.87 -11.27
CA MET A 119 -13.68 -10.91 -12.36
C MET A 119 -12.74 -9.70 -12.20
N LEU A 120 -12.30 -9.14 -13.32
CA LEU A 120 -11.55 -7.89 -13.33
C LEU A 120 -12.44 -6.75 -12.79
N ARG A 121 -12.00 -6.14 -11.68
CA ARG A 121 -12.71 -5.04 -11.03
C ARG A 121 -12.25 -3.68 -11.56
N LEU A 122 -10.94 -3.48 -11.64
CA LEU A 122 -10.34 -2.23 -12.07
C LEU A 122 -9.36 -2.49 -13.21
N ILE A 123 -9.53 -1.76 -14.31
CA ILE A 123 -8.68 -1.81 -15.48
C ILE A 123 -8.33 -0.37 -15.84
N ALA A 124 -7.16 0.07 -15.42
CA ALA A 124 -6.63 1.37 -15.81
C ALA A 124 -5.12 1.23 -16.02
N ASN A 125 -4.57 2.00 -16.95
CA ASN A 125 -3.13 2.14 -17.18
C ASN A 125 -2.59 3.47 -16.65
N LYS A 126 -3.45 4.30 -16.10
CA LYS A 126 -3.16 5.56 -15.42
C LYS A 126 -4.22 5.82 -14.36
N PRO A 127 -3.98 6.71 -13.39
CA PRO A 127 -5.01 7.12 -12.45
C PRO A 127 -6.23 7.67 -13.18
N VAL A 128 -7.39 7.09 -12.89
CA VAL A 128 -8.68 7.55 -13.38
C VAL A 128 -9.66 7.47 -12.23
N TYR A 129 -10.39 8.54 -12.00
CA TYR A 129 -11.40 8.59 -10.95
C TYR A 129 -12.37 7.40 -11.04
N GLY A 130 -12.60 6.72 -9.91
CA GLY A 130 -13.43 5.53 -9.83
C GLY A 130 -12.84 4.26 -10.47
N ARG A 131 -11.60 4.32 -11.00
CA ARG A 131 -10.91 3.18 -11.62
C ARG A 131 -9.51 2.92 -11.07
N ILE A 132 -9.15 3.60 -9.99
CA ILE A 132 -7.91 3.35 -9.25
C ILE A 132 -8.26 3.10 -7.79
N ASP A 133 -7.58 2.16 -7.20
CA ASP A 133 -7.70 1.78 -5.80
C ASP A 133 -6.29 1.63 -5.21
N THR A 134 -6.19 1.59 -3.90
CA THR A 134 -4.94 1.44 -3.17
C THR A 134 -4.18 0.19 -3.60
N GLY A 135 -4.85 -0.93 -3.73
CA GLY A 135 -4.25 -2.25 -3.93
C GLY A 135 -3.77 -2.57 -5.36
N ASN A 136 -3.87 -1.65 -6.32
CA ASN A 136 -3.48 -1.93 -7.70
C ASN A 136 -2.30 -1.11 -8.22
N VAL A 137 -1.55 -0.45 -7.33
CA VAL A 137 -0.42 0.40 -7.71
C VAL A 137 0.88 -0.06 -7.06
N LEU A 138 1.92 -0.14 -7.87
CA LEU A 138 3.31 -0.30 -7.44
C LEU A 138 4.09 0.95 -7.83
N SER A 139 4.79 1.58 -6.89
CA SER A 139 5.50 2.82 -7.14
C SER A 139 6.90 2.82 -6.51
N HIS A 140 7.84 3.52 -7.12
CA HIS A 140 9.15 3.74 -6.55
C HIS A 140 9.09 4.75 -5.40
N HIS A 141 9.91 4.57 -4.35
CA HIS A 141 9.90 5.41 -3.15
C HIS A 141 10.13 6.91 -3.44
N SER A 142 10.86 7.24 -4.50
CA SER A 142 11.09 8.66 -4.88
C SER A 142 9.79 9.41 -5.12
N CYS A 143 8.70 8.71 -5.43
CA CYS A 143 7.38 9.31 -5.59
C CYS A 143 6.77 9.80 -4.27
N LEU A 144 7.33 9.41 -3.10
CA LEU A 144 6.87 9.86 -1.78
C LEU A 144 7.53 11.15 -1.32
N ILE A 145 8.57 11.63 -2.00
CA ILE A 145 9.33 12.81 -1.57
C ILE A 145 8.42 14.04 -1.51
N ASP A 146 7.58 14.22 -2.52
CA ASP A 146 6.72 15.39 -2.67
C ASP A 146 5.23 15.06 -2.54
N CYS A 147 4.88 13.78 -2.33
CA CYS A 147 3.50 13.33 -2.27
C CYS A 147 3.15 12.77 -0.90
N LYS A 148 2.12 13.34 -0.28
CA LYS A 148 1.50 12.84 0.95
C LYS A 148 0.06 12.43 0.68
N TRP A 149 -0.41 11.45 1.43
CA TRP A 149 -1.81 11.07 1.36
C TRP A 149 -2.70 12.22 1.83
N PRO A 150 -3.71 12.62 1.05
CA PRO A 150 -4.50 13.81 1.35
C PRO A 150 -5.33 13.64 2.63
N SER A 151 -5.30 14.66 3.50
CA SER A 151 -6.05 14.67 4.76
C SER A 151 -7.53 15.00 4.59
N LYS A 152 -7.89 15.77 3.56
CA LYS A 152 -9.26 16.27 3.37
C LYS A 152 -10.03 15.46 2.33
N HIS A 153 -11.29 15.16 2.64
CA HIS A 153 -12.27 14.76 1.62
C HIS A 153 -12.65 15.99 0.81
N ILE A 154 -12.43 15.95 -0.48
CA ILE A 154 -12.97 16.94 -1.41
C ILE A 154 -14.31 16.39 -1.90
N HIS A 155 -15.42 17.06 -1.54
CA HIS A 155 -16.77 16.76 -2.02
C HIS A 155 -17.32 15.33 -1.81
N GLY A 156 -17.29 14.83 -0.57
CA GLY A 156 -18.22 13.76 -0.13
C GLY A 156 -18.03 12.35 -0.70
N VAL A 157 -17.05 12.09 -1.54
CA VAL A 157 -16.78 10.78 -2.12
C VAL A 157 -15.35 10.36 -1.79
N ASN A 158 -15.11 9.07 -1.67
CA ASN A 158 -13.77 8.47 -1.42
C ASN A 158 -12.82 8.73 -2.61
N GLN A 159 -12.34 9.97 -2.70
CA GLN A 159 -11.45 10.43 -3.78
C GLN A 159 -9.98 10.43 -3.38
N LYS A 160 -9.67 10.10 -2.13
CA LYS A 160 -8.29 10.21 -1.59
C LYS A 160 -7.30 9.37 -2.38
N ASP A 161 -7.70 8.18 -2.76
CA ASP A 161 -6.86 7.26 -3.54
C ASP A 161 -6.54 7.84 -4.91
N PHE A 162 -7.57 8.34 -5.60
CA PHE A 162 -7.37 9.01 -6.89
C PHE A 162 -6.48 10.24 -6.76
N LEU A 163 -6.75 11.13 -5.81
CA LEU A 163 -5.99 12.38 -5.64
C LEU A 163 -4.52 12.11 -5.34
N PHE A 164 -4.24 11.11 -4.50
CA PHE A 164 -2.87 10.72 -4.21
C PHE A 164 -2.16 10.18 -5.47
N TRP A 165 -2.75 9.19 -6.14
CA TRP A 165 -2.14 8.56 -7.30
C TRP A 165 -2.07 9.49 -8.52
N ASP A 166 -3.03 10.39 -8.66
CA ASP A 166 -2.99 11.42 -9.70
C ASP A 166 -1.83 12.39 -9.47
N SER A 167 -1.62 12.83 -8.24
CA SER A 167 -0.44 13.63 -7.89
C SER A 167 0.86 12.91 -8.20
N VAL A 168 0.98 11.63 -7.81
CA VAL A 168 2.16 10.81 -8.12
C VAL A 168 2.36 10.68 -9.64
N TYR A 169 1.29 10.46 -10.39
CA TYR A 169 1.34 10.30 -11.84
C TYR A 169 1.75 11.59 -12.55
N GLU A 170 1.22 12.75 -12.14
CA GLU A 170 1.56 14.03 -12.72
C GLU A 170 3.05 14.37 -12.52
N PHE A 171 3.63 14.03 -11.38
CA PHE A 171 5.04 14.29 -11.09
C PHE A 171 5.99 13.25 -11.68
N TYR A 172 5.61 11.96 -11.72
CA TYR A 172 6.54 10.85 -11.99
C TYR A 172 6.07 9.88 -13.08
N GLY A 173 4.80 9.87 -13.44
CA GLY A 173 4.22 8.89 -14.36
C GLY A 173 4.37 9.20 -15.84
N LYS A 174 4.82 10.40 -16.18
CA LYS A 174 4.98 10.85 -17.59
C LYS A 174 6.41 10.69 -18.14
N LYS A 175 7.28 10.03 -17.36
CA LYS A 175 8.70 9.85 -17.74
C LYS A 175 8.95 8.52 -18.38
#